data_e95e9d09aa8816e94c9c1d4e641de18d
#
_entry.id   e95e9d09aa8816e94c9c1d4e641de18d
#
_cell.length_a   1.000
_cell.length_b   1.000
_cell.length_c   1.000
_cell.angle_alpha   90.00
_cell.angle_beta   90.00
_cell.angle_gamma   90.00
#
_symmetry.space_group_name_H-M   'P 1'
#
loop_
_entity.id
_entity.type
_entity.pdbx_description
1 polymer ?
#
loop_
_entity_poly.entity_id
_entity_poly.type
_entity_poly.pdbx_seq_one_letter_code
_entity_poly.pdbx_strand_id
1 'polypeptide(L)'
;NYWKYENHTSGGMKNELPGVPKSNGSNTEKNNKTDNSEPDLIYPTELQEEEQYRRYFKEALELEILEQGYPADKAVLYEILELLVETVTSRKKFLRICGEEKPKEVVKSRLMKLDSSHIQYILECLKENSTQIRNIKQYLLATLYNAPVTVDSYYSAQVRHEFGWGSRVDKN
;
A
#
# COMPACT_ATOMS: atom_id res chain seq x y z
N ASN A 1 48.76 11.00 11.26
CA ASN A 1 48.62 12.38 11.65
C ASN A 1 47.41 12.52 12.56
N TYR A 2 47.79 12.79 13.80
CA TYR A 2 46.96 13.09 14.97
C TYR A 2 46.23 14.41 14.82
N TRP A 3 44.95 14.49 15.22
CA TRP A 3 44.38 15.70 15.83
C TRP A 3 43.58 15.33 17.06
N LYS A 4 44.17 15.73 18.18
CA LYS A 4 43.69 15.71 19.56
C LYS A 4 42.99 17.05 19.79
N TYR A 5 41.74 17.09 20.25
CA TYR A 5 41.13 18.30 20.79
C TYR A 5 40.91 18.16 22.27
N GLU A 6 41.55 19.07 22.98
CA GLU A 6 41.51 19.20 24.42
C GLU A 6 40.25 19.96 24.87
N ASN A 7 39.72 19.49 26.03
CA ASN A 7 38.64 20.13 26.76
C ASN A 7 39.14 21.39 27.43
N HIS A 8 38.48 22.52 27.28
CA HIS A 8 38.56 23.67 28.15
C HIS A 8 37.28 23.86 28.95
N THR A 9 37.39 23.61 30.25
CA THR A 9 36.43 24.02 31.28
C THR A 9 36.69 25.47 31.68
N SER A 10 35.68 26.27 31.75
CA SER A 10 35.61 27.55 32.49
C SER A 10 34.17 27.90 32.66
N GLY A 11 33.60 27.94 33.82
CA GLY A 11 33.73 28.89 34.89
C GLY A 11 32.32 29.37 35.20
N GLY A 12 31.81 29.12 36.42
CA GLY A 12 30.45 29.37 36.83
C GLY A 12 30.07 30.84 36.95
N MET A 13 28.79 31.10 36.80
CA MET A 13 28.12 32.28 37.37
C MET A 13 26.78 31.87 37.96
N LYS A 14 26.69 32.00 39.30
CA LYS A 14 25.45 31.96 40.06
C LYS A 14 24.71 33.28 39.85
N ASN A 15 23.45 33.23 39.41
CA ASN A 15 22.55 34.39 39.58
C ASN A 15 21.38 33.93 40.46
N GLU A 16 21.35 34.54 41.64
CA GLU A 16 20.26 34.47 42.62
C GLU A 16 19.08 35.27 42.12
N LEU A 17 17.88 34.74 42.27
CA LEU A 17 16.60 35.40 42.01
C LEU A 17 16.12 36.15 43.28
N PRO A 18 15.63 37.39 43.18
CA PRO A 18 14.95 38.05 44.27
C PRO A 18 13.45 37.69 44.32
N GLY A 19 12.99 37.66 45.54
CA GLY A 19 11.75 37.22 46.13
C GLY A 19 10.43 37.66 45.51
N VAL A 20 9.47 36.76 45.74
CA VAL A 20 8.05 36.83 45.47
C VAL A 20 7.33 37.61 46.60
N PRO A 21 6.39 38.51 46.32
CA PRO A 21 5.34 38.83 47.25
C PRO A 21 4.07 38.03 46.99
N LYS A 22 3.59 37.39 48.05
CA LYS A 22 2.25 36.79 48.13
C LYS A 22 1.20 37.89 48.16
N SER A 23 0.15 37.82 47.35
CA SER A 23 -1.12 38.50 47.65
C SER A 23 -2.28 37.52 47.43
N ASN A 24 -3.08 37.46 48.49
CA ASN A 24 -4.36 36.78 48.57
C ASN A 24 -5.46 37.50 47.81
N GLY A 25 -6.40 36.72 47.32
CA GLY A 25 -7.83 37.13 47.36
C GLY A 25 -8.47 37.35 46.01
N SER A 26 -9.34 36.54 45.58
CA SER A 26 -10.78 36.71 45.63
C SER A 26 -11.45 35.85 44.53
N ASN A 27 -12.37 35.04 44.95
CA ASN A 27 -13.35 34.36 44.10
C ASN A 27 -14.09 35.34 43.21
N THR A 28 -14.19 35.02 41.94
CA THR A 28 -15.40 35.34 41.16
C THR A 28 -15.60 34.24 40.10
N GLU A 29 -16.55 33.37 40.35
CA GLU A 29 -17.13 32.46 39.38
C GLU A 29 -17.68 33.27 38.22
N LYS A 30 -17.17 33.05 37.04
CA LYS A 30 -17.92 33.24 35.81
C LYS A 30 -17.71 32.01 34.93
N ASN A 31 -18.71 31.14 34.94
CA ASN A 31 -18.99 30.18 33.93
C ASN A 31 -19.00 30.84 32.56
N ASN A 32 -17.94 30.65 31.77
CA ASN A 32 -18.01 30.69 30.34
C ASN A 32 -17.75 29.29 29.84
N LYS A 33 -18.83 28.51 29.66
CA LYS A 33 -18.86 27.39 28.74
C LYS A 33 -18.62 27.98 27.36
N THR A 34 -17.35 28.05 26.96
CA THR A 34 -16.99 28.10 25.56
C THR A 34 -17.10 26.65 25.10
N ASP A 35 -18.19 26.37 24.43
CA ASP A 35 -18.44 25.14 23.70
C ASP A 35 -17.47 25.11 22.49
N ASN A 36 -16.21 24.79 22.75
CA ASN A 36 -15.26 24.39 21.75
C ASN A 36 -15.49 22.89 21.49
N SER A 37 -16.59 22.58 20.83
CA SER A 37 -16.69 21.34 20.09
C SER A 37 -15.70 21.46 18.93
N GLU A 38 -14.42 21.08 19.19
CA GLU A 38 -13.55 20.63 18.12
C GLU A 38 -14.33 19.56 17.36
N PRO A 39 -14.41 19.65 16.00
CA PRO A 39 -15.04 18.59 15.25
C PRO A 39 -14.27 17.31 15.62
N ASP A 40 -14.99 16.30 16.14
CA ASP A 40 -14.48 14.97 16.36
C ASP A 40 -13.82 14.52 15.04
N LEU A 41 -12.52 14.64 14.97
CA LEU A 41 -11.73 14.02 13.90
C LEU A 41 -11.85 12.51 14.14
N ILE A 42 -12.89 11.93 13.56
CA ILE A 42 -13.10 10.48 13.53
C ILE A 42 -11.94 9.91 12.71
N TYR A 43 -10.85 9.55 13.39
CA TYR A 43 -9.82 8.75 12.77
C TYR A 43 -10.44 7.41 12.39
N PRO A 44 -10.37 7.01 11.11
CA PRO A 44 -10.90 5.72 10.70
C PRO A 44 -10.28 4.64 11.58
N THR A 45 -11.13 3.81 12.19
CA THR A 45 -10.65 2.59 12.84
C THR A 45 -10.04 1.69 11.77
N GLU A 46 -9.15 0.76 12.14
CA GLU A 46 -8.54 -0.18 11.19
C GLU A 46 -9.58 -0.87 10.30
N LEU A 47 -10.69 -1.29 10.88
CA LEU A 47 -11.81 -1.89 10.16
C LEU A 47 -12.43 -0.94 9.12
N GLN A 48 -12.49 0.35 9.41
CA GLN A 48 -13.00 1.34 8.46
C GLN A 48 -12.02 1.58 7.31
N GLU A 49 -10.71 1.58 7.60
CA GLU A 49 -9.66 1.70 6.57
C GLU A 49 -9.69 0.49 5.62
N GLU A 50 -9.74 -0.74 6.15
CA GLU A 50 -9.84 -1.95 5.34
C GLU A 50 -11.09 -1.94 4.46
N GLU A 51 -12.26 -1.54 5.00
CA GLU A 51 -13.50 -1.48 4.23
C GLU A 51 -13.47 -0.42 3.14
N GLN A 52 -12.78 0.72 3.37
CA GLN A 52 -12.58 1.75 2.35
C GLN A 52 -11.73 1.21 1.19
N TYR A 53 -10.61 0.51 1.48
CA TYR A 53 -9.79 -0.10 0.43
C TYR A 53 -10.50 -1.26 -0.26
N ARG A 54 -11.30 -2.06 0.45
CA ARG A 54 -12.11 -3.12 -0.15
C ARG A 54 -13.10 -2.57 -1.17
N ARG A 55 -13.78 -1.48 -0.82
CA ARG A 55 -14.69 -0.78 -1.74
C ARG A 55 -13.95 -0.21 -2.94
N TYR A 56 -12.84 0.49 -2.70
CA TYR A 56 -12.00 1.02 -3.75
C TYR A 56 -11.56 -0.05 -4.76
N PHE A 57 -11.03 -1.18 -4.29
CA PHE A 57 -10.58 -2.23 -5.19
C PHE A 57 -11.74 -2.94 -5.89
N LYS A 58 -12.89 -3.13 -5.26
CA LYS A 58 -14.08 -3.67 -5.96
C LYS A 58 -14.48 -2.81 -7.14
N GLU A 59 -14.45 -1.50 -6.99
CA GLU A 59 -14.76 -0.54 -8.05
C GLU A 59 -13.66 -0.47 -9.09
N ALA A 60 -12.40 -0.27 -8.69
CA ALA A 60 -11.27 -0.12 -9.59
C ALA A 60 -10.99 -1.36 -10.45
N LEU A 61 -11.21 -2.55 -9.90
CA LEU A 61 -11.05 -3.83 -10.60
C LEU A 61 -12.31 -4.26 -11.35
N GLU A 62 -13.42 -3.52 -11.24
CA GLU A 62 -14.72 -3.91 -11.83
C GLU A 62 -15.09 -5.35 -11.44
N LEU A 63 -14.97 -5.68 -10.15
CA LEU A 63 -15.01 -7.06 -9.65
C LEU A 63 -16.28 -7.80 -10.05
N GLU A 64 -17.43 -7.13 -10.05
CA GLU A 64 -18.73 -7.71 -10.45
C GLU A 64 -18.73 -8.14 -11.93
N ILE A 65 -18.07 -7.37 -12.80
CA ILE A 65 -17.94 -7.69 -14.22
C ILE A 65 -16.98 -8.88 -14.39
N LEU A 66 -15.88 -8.89 -13.65
CA LEU A 66 -14.94 -10.03 -13.67
C LEU A 66 -15.60 -11.31 -13.18
N GLU A 67 -16.43 -11.27 -12.14
CA GLU A 67 -17.16 -12.44 -11.66
C GLU A 67 -18.10 -13.03 -12.72
N GLN A 68 -18.74 -12.17 -13.51
CA GLN A 68 -19.62 -12.61 -14.60
C GLN A 68 -18.81 -13.23 -15.77
N GLY A 69 -17.65 -12.65 -16.08
CA GLY A 69 -16.77 -13.12 -17.14
C GLY A 69 -15.99 -14.38 -16.77
N TYR A 70 -15.67 -14.55 -15.50
CA TYR A 70 -14.82 -15.63 -14.96
C TYR A 70 -15.48 -16.36 -13.77
N PRO A 71 -16.65 -16.97 -13.94
CA PRO A 71 -17.41 -17.58 -12.84
C PRO A 71 -16.66 -18.72 -12.14
N ALA A 72 -15.80 -19.45 -12.87
CA ALA A 72 -14.99 -20.51 -12.31
C ALA A 72 -13.84 -19.98 -11.42
N ASP A 73 -13.40 -18.75 -11.62
CA ASP A 73 -12.28 -18.14 -10.92
C ASP A 73 -12.73 -17.23 -9.77
N LYS A 74 -14.03 -17.23 -9.43
CA LYS A 74 -14.62 -16.36 -8.40
C LYS A 74 -13.87 -16.42 -7.06
N ALA A 75 -13.50 -17.61 -6.60
CA ALA A 75 -12.75 -17.76 -5.34
C ALA A 75 -11.39 -17.03 -5.41
N VAL A 76 -10.69 -17.17 -6.53
CA VAL A 76 -9.40 -16.51 -6.76
C VAL A 76 -9.54 -14.98 -6.82
N LEU A 77 -10.60 -14.47 -7.43
CA LEU A 77 -10.90 -13.03 -7.47
C LEU A 77 -11.04 -12.44 -6.06
N TYR A 78 -11.74 -13.14 -5.16
CA TYR A 78 -11.85 -12.71 -3.77
C TYR A 78 -10.55 -12.87 -2.99
N GLU A 79 -9.76 -13.91 -3.24
CA GLU A 79 -8.41 -14.06 -2.66
C GLU A 79 -7.51 -12.89 -3.07
N ILE A 80 -7.56 -12.48 -4.33
CA ILE A 80 -6.84 -11.29 -4.84
C ILE A 80 -7.31 -10.03 -4.12
N LEU A 81 -8.62 -9.81 -4.01
CA LEU A 81 -9.16 -8.65 -3.32
C LEU A 81 -8.67 -8.56 -1.86
N GLU A 82 -8.80 -9.65 -1.10
CA GLU A 82 -8.36 -9.67 0.30
C GLU A 82 -6.84 -9.49 0.43
N LEU A 83 -6.06 -10.08 -0.48
CA LEU A 83 -4.61 -9.90 -0.51
C LEU A 83 -4.21 -8.45 -0.79
N LEU A 84 -4.92 -7.75 -1.67
CA LEU A 84 -4.70 -6.34 -1.95
C LEU A 84 -5.00 -5.49 -0.71
N VAL A 85 -6.17 -5.69 -0.08
CA VAL A 85 -6.57 -4.98 1.14
C VAL A 85 -5.55 -5.20 2.25
N GLU A 86 -5.21 -6.45 2.58
CA GLU A 86 -4.20 -6.79 3.60
C GLU A 86 -2.84 -6.12 3.33
N THR A 87 -2.45 -6.08 2.05
CA THR A 87 -1.15 -5.52 1.67
C THR A 87 -1.11 -4.00 1.84
N VAL A 88 -2.15 -3.27 1.41
CA VAL A 88 -2.18 -1.81 1.47
C VAL A 88 -2.45 -1.28 2.87
N THR A 89 -3.15 -2.03 3.72
CA THR A 89 -3.40 -1.67 5.12
C THR A 89 -2.32 -2.16 6.08
N SER A 90 -1.38 -2.99 5.61
CA SER A 90 -0.28 -3.52 6.42
C SER A 90 0.46 -2.42 7.18
N ARG A 91 0.74 -2.63 8.47
CA ARG A 91 1.52 -1.70 9.32
C ARG A 91 3.03 -1.82 9.17
N LYS A 92 3.51 -2.78 8.38
CA LYS A 92 4.94 -2.97 8.13
C LYS A 92 5.48 -1.84 7.27
N LYS A 93 6.64 -1.31 7.63
CA LYS A 93 7.33 -0.28 6.82
C LYS A 93 7.85 -0.83 5.49
N PHE A 94 8.20 -2.12 5.46
CA PHE A 94 8.70 -2.83 4.30
C PHE A 94 7.90 -4.10 4.07
N LEU A 95 7.70 -4.45 2.82
CA LEU A 95 7.01 -5.65 2.38
C LEU A 95 7.95 -6.46 1.47
N ARG A 96 7.95 -7.78 1.65
CA ARG A 96 8.78 -8.66 0.84
C ARG A 96 8.04 -9.06 -0.43
N ILE A 97 8.54 -8.59 -1.57
CA ILE A 97 8.01 -8.86 -2.91
C ILE A 97 9.12 -9.45 -3.78
N CYS A 98 8.88 -10.58 -4.40
CA CYS A 98 9.88 -11.28 -5.25
C CYS A 98 11.22 -11.55 -4.53
N GLY A 99 11.17 -11.78 -3.21
CA GLY A 99 12.37 -12.02 -2.41
C GLY A 99 13.09 -10.76 -1.90
N GLU A 100 12.71 -9.58 -2.35
CA GLU A 100 13.29 -8.29 -1.97
C GLU A 100 12.38 -7.52 -1.01
N GLU A 101 12.97 -6.74 -0.11
CA GLU A 101 12.24 -5.80 0.73
C GLU A 101 12.00 -4.49 -0.01
N LYS A 102 10.73 -4.10 -0.11
CA LYS A 102 10.32 -2.86 -0.77
C LYS A 102 9.56 -1.97 0.22
N PRO A 103 9.75 -0.65 0.19
CA PRO A 103 8.98 0.26 1.02
C PRO A 103 7.48 0.07 0.77
N LYS A 104 6.67 0.01 1.84
CA LYS A 104 5.21 -0.18 1.75
C LYS A 104 4.56 0.82 0.80
N GLU A 105 4.94 2.09 0.89
CA GLU A 105 4.33 3.15 0.07
C GLU A 105 4.58 2.95 -1.43
N VAL A 106 5.73 2.40 -1.80
CA VAL A 106 6.03 2.05 -3.20
C VAL A 106 5.14 0.90 -3.66
N VAL A 107 4.98 -0.14 -2.81
CA VAL A 107 4.10 -1.27 -3.11
C VAL A 107 2.66 -0.80 -3.25
N LYS A 108 2.15 -0.06 -2.25
CA LYS A 108 0.80 0.51 -2.25
C LYS A 108 0.53 1.34 -3.50
N SER A 109 1.42 2.31 -3.81
CA SER A 109 1.28 3.15 -5.00
C SER A 109 1.19 2.36 -6.30
N ARG A 110 1.85 1.20 -6.38
CA ARG A 110 1.80 0.34 -7.56
C ARG A 110 0.52 -0.48 -7.60
N LEU A 111 0.10 -1.06 -6.47
CA LEU A 111 -1.14 -1.83 -6.38
C LEU A 111 -2.39 -0.97 -6.62
N MET A 112 -2.37 0.30 -6.23
CA MET A 112 -3.46 1.25 -6.49
C MET A 112 -3.65 1.60 -7.98
N LYS A 113 -2.77 1.15 -8.87
CA LYS A 113 -2.87 1.32 -10.34
C LYS A 113 -3.49 0.11 -11.03
N LEU A 114 -3.83 -0.93 -10.28
CA LEU A 114 -4.46 -2.11 -10.85
C LEU A 114 -5.89 -1.80 -11.30
N ASP A 115 -6.26 -2.40 -12.42
CA ASP A 115 -7.59 -2.39 -13.01
C ASP A 115 -8.02 -3.80 -13.46
N SER A 116 -9.19 -3.92 -14.06
CA SER A 116 -9.76 -5.19 -14.51
C SER A 116 -8.85 -5.91 -15.52
N SER A 117 -8.16 -5.18 -16.41
CA SER A 117 -7.27 -5.79 -17.41
C SER A 117 -6.06 -6.48 -16.78
N HIS A 118 -5.51 -5.90 -15.72
CA HIS A 118 -4.43 -6.50 -14.96
C HIS A 118 -4.87 -7.80 -14.28
N ILE A 119 -6.10 -7.85 -13.76
CA ILE A 119 -6.64 -9.07 -13.14
C ILE A 119 -6.88 -10.16 -14.16
N GLN A 120 -7.42 -9.83 -15.34
CA GLN A 120 -7.56 -10.78 -16.46
C GLN A 120 -6.23 -11.41 -16.81
N TYR A 121 -5.19 -10.59 -17.01
CA TYR A 121 -3.82 -11.06 -17.26
C TYR A 121 -3.33 -12.02 -16.16
N ILE A 122 -3.58 -11.71 -14.89
CA ILE A 122 -3.17 -12.57 -13.76
C ILE A 122 -3.90 -13.91 -13.79
N LEU A 123 -5.20 -13.93 -14.10
CA LEU A 123 -5.97 -15.16 -14.25
C LEU A 123 -5.45 -16.03 -15.39
N GLU A 124 -5.06 -15.42 -16.51
CA GLU A 124 -4.43 -16.12 -17.65
C GLU A 124 -3.08 -16.72 -17.23
N CYS A 125 -2.22 -15.95 -16.57
CA CYS A 125 -0.95 -16.43 -16.03
C CYS A 125 -1.12 -17.62 -15.07
N LEU A 126 -2.16 -17.62 -14.24
CA LEU A 126 -2.47 -18.72 -13.32
C LEU A 126 -2.88 -19.99 -14.08
N LYS A 127 -3.65 -19.85 -15.16
CA LYS A 127 -4.08 -20.99 -16.00
C LYS A 127 -2.93 -21.60 -16.77
N GLU A 128 -2.02 -20.77 -17.27
CA GLU A 128 -0.84 -21.25 -18.01
C GLU A 128 0.20 -21.92 -17.09
N ASN A 129 0.32 -21.47 -15.85
CA ASN A 129 1.23 -22.04 -14.87
C ASN A 129 0.62 -23.29 -14.20
N SER A 130 0.63 -24.41 -14.92
CA SER A 130 0.22 -25.72 -14.37
C SER A 130 1.23 -26.32 -13.39
N THR A 131 2.39 -25.69 -13.19
CA THR A 131 3.40 -26.10 -12.21
C THR A 131 2.93 -25.86 -10.78
N GLN A 132 3.26 -26.78 -9.87
CA GLN A 132 2.91 -26.66 -8.47
C GLN A 132 3.47 -25.35 -7.87
N ILE A 133 2.60 -24.37 -7.70
CA ILE A 133 2.93 -23.12 -7.00
C ILE A 133 3.01 -23.46 -5.50
N ARG A 134 4.22 -23.47 -4.93
CA ARG A 134 4.43 -23.80 -3.51
C ARG A 134 3.80 -22.78 -2.56
N ASN A 135 3.74 -21.52 -2.96
CA ASN A 135 3.17 -20.44 -2.16
C ASN A 135 2.36 -19.50 -3.06
N ILE A 136 1.07 -19.81 -3.16
CA ILE A 136 0.13 -19.07 -4.01
C ILE A 136 0.03 -17.58 -3.62
N LYS A 137 0.03 -17.26 -2.33
CA LYS A 137 -0.06 -15.89 -1.83
C LYS A 137 1.14 -15.04 -2.27
N GLN A 138 2.36 -15.59 -2.16
CA GLN A 138 3.57 -14.88 -2.63
C GLN A 138 3.60 -14.75 -4.14
N TYR A 139 3.15 -15.78 -4.87
CA TYR A 139 3.05 -15.74 -6.32
C TYR A 139 2.07 -14.65 -6.77
N LEU A 140 0.86 -14.65 -6.24
CA LEU A 140 -0.16 -13.63 -6.53
C LEU A 140 0.34 -12.22 -6.23
N LEU A 141 0.94 -12.01 -5.06
CA LEU A 141 1.46 -10.70 -4.68
C LEU A 141 2.58 -10.22 -5.63
N ALA A 142 3.46 -11.13 -6.05
CA ALA A 142 4.51 -10.84 -7.02
C ALA A 142 3.94 -10.47 -8.39
N THR A 143 2.94 -11.23 -8.86
CA THR A 143 2.29 -11.00 -10.16
C THR A 143 1.50 -9.69 -10.14
N LEU A 144 0.70 -9.43 -9.09
CA LEU A 144 -0.02 -8.17 -8.87
C LEU A 144 0.91 -6.96 -8.86
N TYR A 145 2.03 -7.06 -8.14
CA TYR A 145 3.01 -5.98 -8.08
C TYR A 145 3.65 -5.67 -9.44
N ASN A 146 3.87 -6.69 -10.27
CA ASN A 146 4.51 -6.54 -11.57
C ASN A 146 3.52 -6.24 -12.71
N ALA A 147 2.25 -6.63 -12.59
CA ALA A 147 1.25 -6.49 -13.63
C ALA A 147 1.21 -5.08 -14.29
N PRO A 148 1.22 -3.95 -13.55
CA PRO A 148 1.19 -2.63 -14.17
C PRO A 148 2.40 -2.28 -15.06
N VAL A 149 3.42 -3.13 -15.08
CA VAL A 149 4.65 -2.93 -15.88
C VAL A 149 4.80 -3.97 -16.97
N THR A 150 4.16 -5.12 -16.81
CA THR A 150 4.36 -6.29 -17.68
C THR A 150 3.21 -6.57 -18.63
N VAL A 151 1.99 -6.11 -18.31
CA VAL A 151 0.78 -6.42 -19.08
C VAL A 151 0.89 -6.02 -20.55
N ASP A 152 1.36 -4.82 -20.84
CA ASP A 152 1.51 -4.34 -22.22
C ASP A 152 2.52 -5.16 -23.02
N SER A 153 3.62 -5.55 -22.37
CA SER A 153 4.66 -6.39 -23.00
C SER A 153 4.15 -7.79 -23.27
N TYR A 154 3.34 -8.35 -22.36
CA TYR A 154 2.73 -9.66 -22.51
C TYR A 154 1.78 -9.70 -23.71
N TYR A 155 0.80 -8.82 -23.77
CA TYR A 155 -0.15 -8.79 -24.88
C TYR A 155 0.53 -8.45 -26.22
N SER A 156 1.55 -7.59 -26.22
CA SER A 156 2.34 -7.30 -27.43
C SER A 156 3.13 -8.52 -27.91
N ALA A 157 3.59 -9.37 -27.01
CA ALA A 157 4.27 -10.61 -27.36
C ALA A 157 3.29 -11.65 -27.89
N GLN A 158 2.11 -11.77 -27.28
CA GLN A 158 1.05 -12.68 -27.71
C GLN A 158 0.57 -12.35 -29.11
N VAL A 159 0.25 -11.08 -29.38
CA VAL A 159 -0.15 -10.61 -30.72
C VAL A 159 0.92 -10.93 -31.77
N ARG A 160 2.20 -10.70 -31.45
CA ARG A 160 3.32 -11.06 -32.35
C ARG A 160 3.40 -12.56 -32.61
N HIS A 161 3.13 -13.38 -31.62
CA HIS A 161 3.14 -14.82 -31.75
C HIS A 161 1.98 -15.29 -32.66
N GLU A 162 0.78 -14.79 -32.45
CA GLU A 162 -0.41 -15.16 -33.21
C GLU A 162 -0.32 -14.70 -34.68
N PHE A 163 0.12 -13.47 -34.92
CA PHE A 163 0.23 -12.92 -36.27
C PHE A 163 1.58 -13.17 -36.96
N GLY A 164 2.65 -13.51 -36.19
CA GLY A 164 3.99 -13.76 -36.75
C GLY A 164 4.16 -15.14 -37.40
N TRP A 165 3.29 -16.10 -37.14
CA TRP A 165 3.35 -17.45 -37.76
C TRP A 165 2.70 -17.50 -39.14
N GLY A 166 1.88 -16.50 -39.53
CA GLY A 166 1.24 -16.43 -40.86
C GLY A 166 2.18 -16.08 -42.02
N SER A 167 3.41 -15.62 -41.76
CA SER A 167 4.33 -15.14 -42.80
C SER A 167 5.40 -16.16 -43.23
N ARG A 168 5.32 -17.41 -42.79
CA ARG A 168 6.36 -18.42 -43.08
C ARG A 168 5.90 -19.61 -43.91
N VAL A 169 4.78 -19.49 -44.60
CA VAL A 169 4.35 -20.49 -45.58
C VAL A 169 4.26 -19.76 -46.92
N ASP A 170 5.28 -19.80 -47.71
CA ASP A 170 5.38 -19.83 -49.16
C ASP A 170 6.70 -19.23 -49.64
N LYS A 171 7.76 -20.03 -49.49
CA LYS A 171 8.93 -20.00 -50.41
C LYS A 171 9.30 -21.42 -50.70
N ASN A 172 8.62 -21.99 -51.70
CA ASN A 172 9.12 -23.12 -52.45
C ASN A 172 9.06 -22.78 -53.94
#